data_07c294665a5928661450acf788454e08
#
_entry.id   07c294665a5928661450acf788454e08
#
_cell.length_a   1.000
_cell.length_b   1.000
_cell.length_c   1.000
_cell.angle_alpha   90.00
_cell.angle_beta   90.00
_cell.angle_gamma   90.00
#
_symmetry.space_group_name_H-M   'P 1'
#
loop_
_entity.id
_entity.type
_entity.pdbx_description
1 polymer ?
#
loop_
_entity_poly.entity_id
_entity_poly.type
_entity_poly.pdbx_seq_one_letter_code
_entity_poly.pdbx_strand_id
1 'polypeptide(L)'
;MTSTIPIVCPYCGVGCNLELTLDENGRPVKCGAVGRNPDLNAIYACVKGFTVHELIRHEERLTQPYIRKADQLELVVWDEAIQ
;
A
#
# COMPACT_ATOMS: atom_id res chain seq x y z
N MET A 1 9.40 1.42 19.21
CA MET A 1 10.50 1.49 18.23
C MET A 1 9.96 1.39 16.80
N THR A 2 10.35 2.30 15.95
CA THR A 2 9.89 2.29 14.56
C THR A 2 10.88 1.56 13.67
N SER A 3 10.40 1.05 12.56
CA SER A 3 11.23 0.43 11.55
C SER A 3 10.81 0.95 10.17
N THR A 4 11.71 0.83 9.21
CA THR A 4 11.41 1.24 7.84
C THR A 4 11.64 0.09 6.88
N ILE A 5 10.83 0.01 5.85
CA ILE A 5 10.98 -0.98 4.79
C ILE A 5 10.91 -0.29 3.43
N PRO A 6 11.69 -0.76 2.46
CA PRO A 6 11.59 -0.23 1.11
C PRO A 6 10.39 -0.83 0.39
N ILE A 7 9.69 0.00 -0.37
CA ILE A 7 8.57 -0.46 -1.19
C ILE A 7 8.61 0.25 -2.54
N VAL A 8 7.87 -0.28 -3.49
CA VAL A 8 7.64 0.37 -4.77
C VAL A 8 6.23 0.92 -4.77
N CYS A 9 6.06 2.17 -5.20
CA CYS A 9 4.75 2.81 -5.22
C CYS A 9 3.78 2.03 -6.11
N PRO A 10 2.59 1.70 -5.61
CA PRO A 10 1.64 0.87 -6.36
C PRO A 10 0.75 1.65 -7.32
N TYR A 11 0.86 2.97 -7.38
CA TYR A 11 -0.15 3.76 -8.09
C TYR A 11 0.04 3.86 -9.59
N CYS A 12 1.26 4.05 -10.06
CA CYS A 12 1.45 4.21 -11.51
C CYS A 12 2.69 3.45 -11.98
N GLY A 13 2.89 3.44 -13.29
CA GLY A 13 3.95 2.65 -13.88
C GLY A 13 5.36 3.21 -13.72
N VAL A 14 5.49 4.38 -13.12
CA VAL A 14 6.83 4.95 -12.90
C VAL A 14 7.65 4.10 -11.94
N GLY A 15 7.00 3.46 -10.97
CA GLY A 15 7.70 2.58 -10.05
C GLY A 15 8.58 3.31 -9.06
N CYS A 16 8.11 4.42 -8.51
CA CYS A 16 8.89 5.17 -7.54
C CYS A 16 9.24 4.35 -6.31
N ASN A 17 10.49 4.46 -5.88
CA ASN A 17 10.95 3.77 -4.67
C ASN A 17 10.60 4.62 -3.45
N LEU A 18 9.92 4.01 -2.51
CA LEU A 18 9.46 4.66 -1.29
C LEU A 18 10.00 3.95 -0.07
N GLU A 19 9.96 4.64 1.04
CA GLU A 19 10.33 4.08 2.33
C GLU A 19 9.13 4.18 3.25
N LEU A 20 8.64 3.03 3.69
CA LEU A 20 7.48 2.94 4.56
C LEU A 20 7.94 2.78 6.00
N THR A 21 7.46 3.65 6.88
CA THR A 21 7.78 3.58 8.30
C THR A 21 6.66 2.87 9.04
N LEU A 22 7.05 1.87 9.83
CA LEU A 22 6.11 1.09 10.62
C LEU A 22 6.26 1.42 12.10
N ASP A 23 5.15 1.38 12.84
CA ASP A 23 5.20 1.57 14.29
C ASP A 23 5.55 0.25 14.98
N GLU A 24 5.48 0.25 16.30
CA GLU A 24 5.82 -0.92 17.11
C GLU A 24 4.94 -2.13 16.82
N ASN A 25 3.73 -1.90 16.36
CA ASN A 25 2.77 -2.95 16.04
C ASN A 25 2.83 -3.38 14.58
N GLY A 26 3.80 -2.87 13.83
CA GLY A 26 3.91 -3.20 12.42
C GLY A 26 2.95 -2.46 11.51
N ARG A 27 2.33 -1.38 12.00
CA ARG A 27 1.38 -0.61 11.21
C ARG A 27 2.09 0.52 10.48
N PRO A 28 1.78 0.74 9.20
CA PRO A 28 2.39 1.85 8.46
C PRO A 28 1.87 3.19 8.97
N VAL A 29 2.80 4.08 9.29
CA VAL A 29 2.46 5.40 9.83
C VAL A 29 3.00 6.54 8.99
N LYS A 30 3.93 6.28 8.08
CA LYS A 30 4.53 7.32 7.26
C LYS A 30 5.08 6.70 5.98
N CYS A 31 5.08 7.47 4.92
CA CYS A 31 5.71 7.04 3.67
C CYS A 31 6.44 8.23 3.07
N GLY A 32 7.64 8.00 2.58
CA GLY A 32 8.44 9.05 1.98
C GLY A 32 9.32 8.53 0.87
N ALA A 33 9.98 9.45 0.17
CA ALA A 33 10.92 9.09 -0.88
C ALA A 33 12.22 8.57 -0.27
N VAL A 34 12.83 7.60 -0.96
CA VAL A 34 14.14 7.11 -0.58
C VAL A 34 15.19 8.04 -1.16
N GLY A 35 15.66 8.97 -0.36
CA GLY A 35 16.44 10.10 -0.85
C GLY A 35 17.95 9.93 -0.88
N ARG A 36 18.46 8.72 -0.94
CA ARG A 36 19.88 8.54 -0.71
C ARG A 36 20.72 8.12 -1.89
N ASN A 37 20.14 7.67 -2.95
CA ASN A 37 20.92 7.23 -4.10
C ASN A 37 20.61 8.09 -5.31
N PRO A 38 21.52 9.01 -5.69
CA PRO A 38 21.26 9.91 -6.81
C PRO A 38 21.21 9.20 -8.16
N ASP A 39 21.70 7.97 -8.24
CA ASP A 39 21.68 7.21 -9.49
C ASP A 39 20.32 6.57 -9.75
N LEU A 40 19.44 6.60 -8.77
CA LEU A 40 18.11 6.02 -8.91
C LEU A 40 17.06 7.12 -8.83
N ASN A 41 15.89 6.86 -9.36
CA ASN A 41 14.75 7.77 -9.22
C ASN A 41 14.20 7.76 -7.80
N ALA A 42 15.04 7.42 -6.86
CA ALA A 42 14.63 7.18 -5.48
C ALA A 42 14.35 8.45 -4.70
N ILE A 43 14.76 9.58 -5.23
CA ILE A 43 14.58 10.85 -4.51
C ILE A 43 13.25 11.52 -4.84
N TYR A 44 12.49 10.98 -5.76
CA TYR A 44 11.24 11.59 -6.19
C TYR A 44 10.04 10.72 -5.88
N ALA A 45 9.01 11.38 -5.40
CA ALA A 45 7.70 10.76 -5.22
C ALA A 45 6.66 11.86 -5.32
N CYS A 46 5.46 11.53 -5.75
CA CYS A 46 4.37 12.48 -5.76
C CYS A 46 3.51 12.32 -4.51
N VAL A 47 2.52 13.20 -4.35
CA VAL A 47 1.66 13.18 -3.18
C VAL A 47 0.96 11.83 -3.00
N LYS A 48 0.68 11.13 -4.09
CA LYS A 48 0.04 9.81 -4.00
C LYS A 48 0.92 8.82 -3.26
N GLY A 49 2.21 8.78 -3.60
CA GLY A 49 3.14 7.89 -2.93
C GLY A 49 3.32 8.25 -1.46
N PHE A 50 3.39 9.54 -1.15
CA PHE A 50 3.56 9.97 0.23
C PHE A 50 2.39 9.61 1.13
N THR A 51 1.24 9.30 0.57
CA THR A 51 0.05 8.97 1.35
C THR A 51 -0.37 7.51 1.27
N VAL A 52 0.45 6.64 0.67
CA VAL A 52 0.09 5.24 0.50
C VAL A 52 -0.13 4.53 1.84
N HIS A 53 0.56 4.98 2.89
CA HIS A 53 0.38 4.38 4.22
C HIS A 53 -1.03 4.58 4.76
N GLU A 54 -1.70 5.65 4.37
CA GLU A 54 -3.07 5.90 4.80
C GLU A 54 -4.04 4.92 4.15
N LEU A 55 -3.79 4.57 2.88
CA LEU A 55 -4.59 3.58 2.19
C LEU A 55 -4.48 2.20 2.83
N ILE A 56 -3.26 1.82 3.19
CA ILE A 56 -3.02 0.49 3.75
C ILE A 56 -3.76 0.28 5.06
N ARG A 57 -3.84 1.30 5.89
CA ARG A 57 -4.45 1.19 7.21
C ARG A 57 -5.86 1.75 7.29
N HIS A 58 -6.42 2.16 6.15
CA HIS A 58 -7.75 2.75 6.14
C HIS A 58 -8.81 1.72 6.51
N GLU A 59 -9.75 2.10 7.38
CA GLU A 59 -10.75 1.17 7.87
C GLU A 59 -11.70 0.65 6.78
N GLU A 60 -11.87 1.42 5.72
CA GLU A 60 -12.71 1.01 4.61
C GLU A 60 -12.00 0.15 3.58
N ARG A 61 -10.70 -0.10 3.77
CA ARG A 61 -9.97 -0.93 2.84
C ARG A 61 -10.51 -2.35 2.86
N LEU A 62 -10.78 -2.88 1.68
CA LEU A 62 -11.24 -4.25 1.54
C LEU A 62 -10.10 -5.21 1.82
N THR A 63 -10.33 -6.17 2.71
CA THR A 63 -9.34 -7.18 3.06
C THR A 63 -9.81 -8.59 2.72
N GLN A 64 -11.04 -8.70 2.21
CA GLN A 64 -11.65 -9.95 1.81
C GLN A 64 -12.27 -9.77 0.44
N PRO A 65 -12.33 -10.83 -0.38
CA PRO A 65 -13.00 -10.72 -1.68
C PRO A 65 -14.50 -10.73 -1.55
N TYR A 66 -15.16 -10.18 -2.56
CA TYR A 66 -16.62 -10.15 -2.66
C TYR A 66 -17.04 -10.70 -4.01
N ILE A 67 -18.17 -11.36 -4.07
CA ILE A 67 -18.77 -11.84 -5.30
C ILE A 67 -20.17 -11.26 -5.41
N ARG A 68 -20.54 -10.82 -6.60
CA ARG A 68 -21.90 -10.34 -6.85
C ARG A 68 -22.84 -11.53 -7.01
N LYS A 69 -23.84 -11.61 -6.15
CA LYS A 69 -24.87 -12.63 -6.20
C LYS A 69 -26.22 -11.95 -6.10
N ALA A 70 -27.09 -12.18 -7.06
CA ALA A 70 -28.46 -11.66 -7.05
C ALA A 70 -28.50 -10.15 -6.75
N ASP A 71 -27.69 -9.38 -7.45
CA ASP A 71 -27.59 -7.91 -7.34
C ASP A 71 -26.97 -7.39 -6.05
N GLN A 72 -26.40 -8.26 -5.23
CA GLN A 72 -25.71 -7.85 -4.03
C GLN A 72 -24.28 -8.37 -4.03
N LEU A 73 -23.39 -7.64 -3.41
CA LEU A 73 -22.03 -8.11 -3.18
C LEU A 73 -21.99 -8.88 -1.87
N GLU A 74 -21.49 -10.09 -1.91
CA GLU A 74 -21.37 -10.92 -0.73
C GLU A 74 -19.91 -11.20 -0.40
N LEU A 75 -19.57 -11.13 0.87
CA LEU A 75 -18.24 -11.47 1.36
C LEU A 75 -18.03 -12.98 1.21
N VAL A 76 -16.92 -13.38 0.60
CA VAL A 76 -16.61 -14.78 0.38
C VAL A 76 -15.16 -15.07 0.76
N VAL A 77 -14.82 -16.35 0.87
CA VAL A 77 -13.43 -16.75 1.06
C VAL A 77 -12.70 -16.75 -0.28
N TRP A 78 -11.37 -16.68 -0.22
CA TRP A 78 -10.57 -16.59 -1.43
C TRP A 78 -10.76 -17.75 -2.37
N ASP A 79 -10.90 -18.97 -1.84
CA ASP A 79 -11.10 -20.15 -2.69
C ASP A 79 -12.35 -20.01 -3.56
N GLU A 80 -13.42 -19.47 -3.00
CA GLU A 80 -14.65 -19.25 -3.76
C GLU A 80 -14.48 -18.15 -4.79
N ALA A 81 -13.77 -17.10 -4.44
CA ALA A 81 -13.60 -15.96 -5.33
C ALA A 81 -12.77 -16.29 -6.57
N ILE A 82 -11.82 -17.22 -6.45
CA ILE A 82 -10.91 -17.55 -7.53
C ILE A 82 -11.53 -18.54 -8.54
N GLN A 83 -12.53 -19.28 -8.17
CA GLN A 83 -13.16 -20.26 -9.05
C GLN A 83 -13.83 -19.64 -10.26
#